data_696f60785bf35ec6ff74671974a7aab3
#
_entry.id   696f60785bf35ec6ff74671974a7aab3
#
_cell.length_a   1.000
_cell.length_b   1.000
_cell.length_c   1.000
_cell.angle_alpha   90.00
_cell.angle_beta   90.00
_cell.angle_gamma   90.00
#
_symmetry.space_group_name_H-M   'P 1'
#
loop_
_entity.id
_entity.type
_entity.pdbx_description
1 polymer ?
#
loop_
_entity_poly.entity_id
_entity_poly.type
_entity_poly.pdbx_seq_one_letter_code
_entity_poly.pdbx_strand_id
1 'polypeptide(L)'
;MQEVLQKTRATFIHPYNNYNIIAGQATAAKELLAQYADLDIIMAPVGGGGLLSGTALSSSYISPNTKIIGTEPVMADDAYRSFYEGRLIPSENPKTIADGLLTSLGSLTYPIIR
;
A
#
# COMPACT_ATOMS: atom_id res chain seq x y z
N MET A 1 -6.58 21.45 4.77
CA MET A 1 -6.95 20.31 5.64
C MET A 1 -7.11 20.73 7.11
N GLN A 2 -6.10 21.30 7.77
CA GLN A 2 -6.18 21.72 9.20
C GLN A 2 -7.33 22.67 9.51
N GLU A 3 -7.62 23.66 8.65
CA GLU A 3 -8.74 24.58 8.82
C GLU A 3 -10.10 23.87 8.81
N VAL A 4 -10.29 22.86 7.96
CA VAL A 4 -11.52 22.07 7.92
C VAL A 4 -11.69 21.24 9.19
N LEU A 5 -10.60 20.60 9.67
CA LEU A 5 -10.63 19.84 10.93
C LEU A 5 -11.01 20.71 12.12
N GLN A 6 -10.45 21.92 12.20
CA GLN A 6 -10.78 22.89 13.27
C GLN A 6 -12.24 23.34 13.21
N LYS A 7 -12.74 23.65 12.01
CA LYS A 7 -14.15 24.12 11.82
C LYS A 7 -15.19 23.04 12.06
N THR A 8 -14.90 21.81 11.64
CA THR A 8 -15.88 20.71 11.66
C THR A 8 -15.72 19.78 12.86
N ARG A 9 -14.61 19.88 13.62
CA ARG A 9 -14.22 18.89 14.65
C ARG A 9 -14.12 17.46 14.12
N ALA A 10 -13.90 17.29 12.81
CA ALA A 10 -13.74 15.98 12.20
C ALA A 10 -12.42 15.35 12.62
N THR A 11 -12.40 14.02 12.71
CA THR A 11 -11.18 13.26 12.92
C THR A 11 -10.46 13.04 11.59
N PHE A 12 -9.18 13.34 11.51
CA PHE A 12 -8.36 13.01 10.35
C PHE A 12 -8.03 11.52 10.34
N ILE A 13 -8.41 10.84 9.26
CA ILE A 13 -8.01 9.46 9.00
C ILE A 13 -7.00 9.49 7.84
N HIS A 14 -5.78 9.03 8.11
CA HIS A 14 -4.73 9.00 7.09
C HIS A 14 -5.09 7.97 5.99
N PRO A 15 -5.00 8.30 4.70
CA PRO A 15 -5.55 7.47 3.61
C PRO A 15 -4.86 6.11 3.42
N TYR A 16 -3.66 5.89 3.95
CA TYR A 16 -2.95 4.61 3.87
C TYR A 16 -2.10 4.29 5.10
N ASN A 17 -1.54 5.30 5.78
CA ASN A 17 -0.64 5.11 6.94
C ASN A 17 -1.45 5.00 8.24
N ASN A 18 -2.34 4.02 8.30
CA ASN A 18 -3.25 3.76 9.40
C ASN A 18 -3.63 2.27 9.39
N TYR A 19 -3.51 1.56 10.50
CA TYR A 19 -3.79 0.13 10.59
C TYR A 19 -5.22 -0.25 10.21
N ASN A 20 -6.23 0.56 10.54
CA ASN A 20 -7.61 0.29 10.16
C ASN A 20 -7.81 0.41 8.64
N ILE A 21 -7.09 1.35 8.00
CA ILE A 21 -7.11 1.48 6.53
C ILE A 21 -6.41 0.28 5.90
N ILE A 22 -5.24 -0.13 6.40
CA ILE A 22 -4.53 -1.33 5.92
C ILE A 22 -5.42 -2.57 6.06
N ALA A 23 -6.10 -2.74 7.21
CA ALA A 23 -7.03 -3.84 7.42
C ALA A 23 -8.23 -3.80 6.46
N GLY A 24 -8.77 -2.62 6.19
CA GLY A 24 -9.81 -2.43 5.17
C GLY A 24 -9.31 -2.81 3.77
N GLN A 25 -8.10 -2.41 3.39
CA GLN A 25 -7.51 -2.76 2.09
C GLN A 25 -7.18 -4.26 1.97
N ALA A 26 -6.94 -4.95 3.09
CA ALA A 26 -6.70 -6.39 3.14
C ALA A 26 -7.92 -7.22 2.65
N THR A 27 -9.13 -6.66 2.71
CA THR A 27 -10.35 -7.34 2.25
C THR A 27 -10.33 -7.63 0.75
N ALA A 28 -9.68 -6.80 -0.07
CA ALA A 28 -9.58 -7.01 -1.51
C ALA A 28 -8.89 -8.36 -1.83
N ALA A 29 -7.72 -8.62 -1.25
CA ALA A 29 -7.01 -9.88 -1.44
C ALA A 29 -7.74 -11.05 -0.75
N LYS A 30 -8.35 -10.83 0.42
CA LYS A 30 -9.17 -11.84 1.09
C LYS A 30 -10.33 -12.32 0.21
N GLU A 31 -11.06 -11.40 -0.41
CA GLU A 31 -12.20 -11.73 -1.29
C GLU A 31 -11.72 -12.39 -2.59
N LEU A 32 -10.61 -11.91 -3.18
CA LEU A 32 -10.00 -12.52 -4.35
C LEU A 32 -9.61 -13.97 -4.08
N LEU A 33 -8.91 -14.24 -2.97
CA LEU A 33 -8.47 -15.58 -2.61
C LEU A 33 -9.62 -16.51 -2.18
N ALA A 34 -10.74 -15.95 -1.71
CA ALA A 34 -11.95 -16.73 -1.47
C ALA A 34 -12.63 -17.20 -2.78
N GLN A 35 -12.46 -16.45 -3.86
CA GLN A 35 -12.99 -16.79 -5.19
C GLN A 35 -12.01 -17.66 -6.00
N TYR A 36 -10.71 -17.43 -5.86
CA TYR A 36 -9.63 -18.08 -6.60
C TYR A 36 -8.51 -18.47 -5.64
N ALA A 37 -8.57 -19.66 -5.08
CA ALA A 37 -7.67 -20.12 -4.02
C ALA A 37 -6.22 -20.38 -4.49
N ASP A 38 -6.03 -20.78 -5.75
CA ASP A 38 -4.75 -21.29 -6.28
C ASP A 38 -4.08 -20.26 -7.21
N LEU A 39 -3.87 -19.05 -6.71
CA LEU A 39 -3.15 -18.02 -7.45
C LEU A 39 -1.64 -18.14 -7.20
N ASP A 40 -0.84 -18.19 -8.26
CA ASP A 40 0.62 -18.14 -8.18
C ASP A 40 1.12 -16.75 -7.78
N ILE A 41 0.48 -15.71 -8.32
CA ILE A 41 0.92 -14.32 -8.16
C ILE A 41 -0.28 -13.39 -7.98
N ILE A 42 -0.17 -12.46 -7.03
CA ILE A 42 -1.05 -11.28 -6.94
C ILE A 42 -0.18 -10.04 -7.13
N MET A 43 -0.57 -9.17 -8.05
CA MET A 43 0.09 -7.89 -8.30
C MET A 43 -0.78 -6.75 -7.78
N ALA A 44 -0.19 -5.81 -7.05
CA ALA A 44 -0.89 -4.64 -6.55
C ALA A 44 -0.10 -3.35 -6.81
N PRO A 45 -0.77 -2.25 -7.21
CA PRO A 45 -0.12 -0.97 -7.38
C PRO A 45 0.31 -0.38 -6.03
N VAL A 46 1.42 0.36 -6.04
CA VAL A 46 2.00 0.96 -4.84
C VAL A 46 2.07 2.48 -4.99
N GLY A 47 1.34 3.19 -4.15
CA GLY A 47 1.55 4.59 -3.82
C GLY A 47 1.98 4.65 -2.35
N GLY A 48 1.08 5.03 -1.43
CA GLY A 48 1.37 5.03 0.01
C GLY A 48 1.52 3.64 0.66
N GLY A 49 1.27 2.57 -0.07
CA GLY A 49 1.49 1.19 0.36
C GLY A 49 0.34 0.53 1.13
N GLY A 50 -0.80 1.22 1.33
CA GLY A 50 -1.93 0.67 2.08
C GLY A 50 -2.51 -0.61 1.46
N LEU A 51 -2.79 -0.58 0.16
CA LEU A 51 -3.32 -1.73 -0.58
C LEU A 51 -2.33 -2.89 -0.61
N LEU A 52 -1.07 -2.62 -0.96
CA LEU A 52 -0.03 -3.66 -1.01
C LEU A 52 0.20 -4.29 0.37
N SER A 53 0.22 -3.49 1.44
CA SER A 53 0.33 -3.98 2.82
C SER A 53 -0.84 -4.89 3.20
N GLY A 54 -2.08 -4.46 2.90
CA GLY A 54 -3.27 -5.28 3.14
C GLY A 54 -3.26 -6.59 2.34
N THR A 55 -2.86 -6.51 1.05
CA THR A 55 -2.71 -7.66 0.16
C THR A 55 -1.67 -8.65 0.72
N ALA A 56 -0.50 -8.16 1.10
CA ALA A 56 0.58 -8.99 1.64
C ALA A 56 0.15 -9.71 2.93
N LEU A 57 -0.48 -8.98 3.87
CA LEU A 57 -0.98 -9.57 5.12
C LEU A 57 -2.04 -10.64 4.87
N SER A 58 -3.08 -10.35 4.07
CA SER A 58 -4.12 -11.35 3.77
C SER A 58 -3.53 -12.58 3.10
N SER A 59 -2.68 -12.40 2.10
CA SER A 59 -2.10 -13.51 1.36
C SER A 59 -1.18 -14.36 2.21
N SER A 60 -0.39 -13.77 3.09
CA SER A 60 0.51 -14.52 3.99
C SER A 60 -0.23 -15.48 4.92
N TYR A 61 -1.47 -15.15 5.30
CA TYR A 61 -2.29 -16.01 6.16
C TYR A 61 -3.19 -16.97 5.40
N ILE A 62 -3.73 -16.55 4.24
CA ILE A 62 -4.74 -17.34 3.49
C ILE A 62 -4.08 -18.24 2.45
N SER A 63 -3.07 -17.72 1.75
CA SER A 63 -2.38 -18.42 0.65
C SER A 63 -0.87 -18.11 0.69
N PRO A 64 -0.13 -18.70 1.64
CA PRO A 64 1.29 -18.37 1.87
C PRO A 64 2.21 -18.68 0.69
N ASN A 65 1.77 -19.51 -0.25
CA ASN A 65 2.53 -19.83 -1.47
C ASN A 65 2.31 -18.81 -2.60
N THR A 66 1.30 -17.95 -2.50
CA THR A 66 1.03 -16.89 -3.49
C THR A 66 2.08 -15.80 -3.37
N LYS A 67 2.80 -15.54 -4.46
CA LYS A 67 3.79 -14.46 -4.53
C LYS A 67 3.10 -13.10 -4.67
N ILE A 68 3.46 -12.15 -3.83
CA ILE A 68 2.95 -10.79 -3.90
C ILE A 68 3.98 -9.88 -4.58
N ILE A 69 3.53 -9.14 -5.59
CA ILE A 69 4.36 -8.20 -6.36
C ILE A 69 3.76 -6.81 -6.28
N GLY A 70 4.53 -5.86 -5.72
CA GLY A 70 4.22 -4.44 -5.82
C GLY A 70 4.62 -3.89 -7.19
N THR A 71 3.81 -3.01 -7.76
CA THR A 71 4.08 -2.35 -9.04
C THR A 71 4.01 -0.85 -8.90
N GLU A 72 5.00 -0.14 -9.46
CA GLU A 72 5.10 1.32 -9.44
C GLU A 72 5.46 1.85 -10.83
N PRO A 73 5.08 3.11 -11.13
CA PRO A 73 5.66 3.82 -12.27
C PRO A 73 7.15 4.09 -12.06
N VAL A 74 7.95 3.97 -13.12
CA VAL A 74 9.42 4.20 -13.07
C VAL A 74 9.78 5.58 -12.49
N MET A 75 8.94 6.59 -12.71
CA MET A 75 9.17 7.95 -12.19
C MET A 75 8.50 8.20 -10.83
N ALA A 76 8.04 7.16 -10.14
CA ALA A 76 7.49 7.19 -8.80
C ALA A 76 7.85 5.87 -8.09
N ASP A 77 9.16 5.62 -7.94
CA ASP A 77 9.79 4.34 -7.60
C ASP A 77 10.27 4.27 -6.15
N ASP A 78 9.71 5.08 -5.28
CA ASP A 78 10.15 5.18 -3.88
C ASP A 78 9.99 3.89 -3.08
N ALA A 79 8.95 3.09 -3.37
CA ALA A 79 8.76 1.80 -2.70
C ALA A 79 9.81 0.78 -3.15
N TYR A 80 10.13 0.72 -4.44
CA TYR A 80 11.21 -0.11 -4.98
C TYR A 80 12.55 0.25 -4.31
N ARG A 81 12.92 1.54 -4.32
CA ARG A 81 14.15 2.00 -3.68
C ARG A 81 14.16 1.71 -2.18
N SER A 82 13.03 1.95 -1.49
CA SER A 82 12.91 1.67 -0.06
C SER A 82 13.10 0.18 0.26
N PHE A 83 12.53 -0.70 -0.57
CA PHE A 83 12.63 -2.14 -0.39
C PHE A 83 14.08 -2.63 -0.53
N TYR A 84 14.78 -2.23 -1.59
CA TYR A 84 16.14 -2.70 -1.86
C TYR A 84 17.21 -2.03 -1.00
N GLU A 85 17.04 -0.76 -0.62
CA GLU A 85 17.98 -0.07 0.26
C GLU A 85 17.74 -0.36 1.76
N GLY A 86 16.63 -1.00 2.11
CA GLY A 86 16.33 -1.37 3.50
C GLY A 86 16.00 -0.18 4.42
N ARG A 87 15.62 0.97 3.85
CA ARG A 87 15.22 2.19 4.57
C ARG A 87 14.10 2.90 3.83
N LEU A 88 13.27 3.63 4.54
CA LEU A 88 12.20 4.44 3.93
C LEU A 88 12.81 5.59 3.13
N ILE A 89 12.53 5.64 1.83
CA ILE A 89 12.97 6.67 0.90
C ILE A 89 11.73 7.44 0.42
N PRO A 90 11.70 8.76 0.53
CA PRO A 90 10.58 9.54 0.03
C PRO A 90 10.53 9.59 -1.50
N SER A 91 9.33 9.73 -2.05
CA SER A 91 9.12 10.05 -3.45
C SER A 91 9.47 11.53 -3.68
N GLU A 92 10.40 11.80 -4.59
CA GLU A 92 10.85 13.14 -4.93
C GLU A 92 10.45 13.49 -6.36
N ASN A 93 9.60 14.50 -6.52
CA ASN A 93 9.12 14.98 -7.83
C ASN A 93 8.56 13.88 -8.74
N PRO A 94 7.68 12.99 -8.25
CA PRO A 94 7.16 11.90 -9.04
C PRO A 94 6.39 12.39 -10.27
N LYS A 95 6.55 11.69 -11.39
CA LYS A 95 5.88 12.01 -12.66
C LYS A 95 5.23 10.75 -13.22
N THR A 96 3.92 10.72 -13.23
CA THR A 96 3.14 9.60 -13.78
C THR A 96 1.74 10.05 -14.13
N ILE A 97 1.11 9.37 -15.10
CA ILE A 97 -0.32 9.52 -15.40
C ILE A 97 -1.20 8.84 -14.32
N ALA A 98 -0.61 7.96 -13.51
CA ALA A 98 -1.27 7.33 -12.38
C ALA A 98 -1.22 8.26 -11.16
N ASP A 99 -2.11 9.24 -11.11
CA ASP A 99 -2.16 10.30 -10.09
C ASP A 99 -2.29 9.77 -8.66
N GLY A 100 -2.94 8.63 -8.46
CA GLY A 100 -3.04 7.94 -7.17
C GLY A 100 -1.71 7.34 -6.65
N LEU A 101 -0.65 7.30 -7.48
CA LEU A 101 0.64 6.70 -7.14
C LEU A 101 1.76 7.75 -6.96
N LEU A 102 1.41 9.00 -6.71
CA LEU A 102 2.35 10.10 -6.47
C LEU A 102 2.81 10.25 -5.02
N THR A 103 2.38 9.36 -4.13
CA THR A 103 2.63 9.43 -2.69
C THR A 103 3.79 8.52 -2.28
N SER A 104 4.52 8.91 -1.23
CA SER A 104 5.55 8.06 -0.62
C SER A 104 4.93 6.95 0.25
N LEU A 105 5.68 5.87 0.47
CA LEU A 105 5.34 4.87 1.49
C LEU A 105 5.15 5.51 2.87
N GLY A 106 4.26 4.94 3.66
CA GLY A 106 4.07 5.33 5.06
C GLY A 106 4.99 4.57 6.02
N SER A 107 5.19 5.14 7.21
CA SER A 107 5.96 4.50 8.29
C SER A 107 5.36 3.19 8.80
N LEU A 108 4.04 2.98 8.62
CA LEU A 108 3.35 1.74 8.96
C LEU A 108 3.32 0.75 7.79
N THR A 109 3.25 1.24 6.55
CA THR A 109 3.18 0.39 5.36
C THR A 109 4.54 -0.18 4.97
N TYR A 110 5.60 0.60 5.09
CA TYR A 110 6.97 0.18 4.75
C TYR A 110 7.42 -1.11 5.46
N PRO A 111 7.32 -1.25 6.81
CA PRO A 111 7.75 -2.47 7.49
C PRO A 111 6.91 -3.71 7.17
N ILE A 112 5.69 -3.53 6.65
CA ILE A 112 4.84 -4.65 6.22
C ILE A 112 5.25 -5.14 4.82
N ILE A 113 5.63 -4.21 3.94
CA ILE A 113 6.01 -4.50 2.56
C ILE A 113 7.42 -5.11 2.48
N ARG A 114 8.31 -4.73 3.39
CA ARG A 114 9.68 -5.23 3.49
C ARG A 114 9.72 -6.67 4.01
#